data_5c5081243e79f65520af796bb77e522e
#
_entry.id   5c5081243e79f65520af796bb77e522e
#
_cell.length_a   1.000
_cell.length_b   1.000
_cell.length_c   1.000
_cell.angle_alpha   90.00
_cell.angle_beta   90.00
_cell.angle_gamma   90.00
#
_symmetry.space_group_name_H-M   'P 1'
#
loop_
_entity.id
_entity.type
_entity.pdbx_description
1 polymer ?
#
loop_
_entity_poly.entity_id
_entity_poly.type
_entity_poly.pdbx_seq_one_letter_code
_entity_poly.pdbx_strand_id
1 'polypeptide(L)'
;MEKRRLTSLRSVLLQYLVRTALACLLVAVGWLLVLLLWIQNSGLFLPANQAAQACQKAAQDVLPGMTAATFDETQLDSLCRYALFAAPDSSEVLATNMDAGHLQRAMENRQGKTRWHFGYTQYYMTSKLQDGTVCLLQFDYAVPYADPALRGVLPDMQTVHCILGILLLVGAVVWSTHRTGRFLTRESEKLTAAAQAVAR
;
A
#
# COMPACT_ATOMS: atom_id res chain seq x y z
N MET A 1 52.05 -26.92 -2.73
CA MET A 1 50.99 -27.49 -1.86
C MET A 1 49.90 -26.44 -1.65
N GLU A 2 48.87 -26.49 -2.46
CA GLU A 2 47.76 -25.55 -2.38
C GLU A 2 46.82 -26.00 -1.27
N LYS A 3 46.77 -25.24 -0.19
CA LYS A 3 45.83 -25.44 0.92
C LYS A 3 44.40 -25.24 0.38
N ARG A 4 43.77 -26.30 -0.15
CA ARG A 4 42.32 -26.31 -0.35
C ARG A 4 41.65 -26.03 1.00
N ARG A 5 41.25 -24.80 1.23
CA ARG A 5 40.38 -24.45 2.36
C ARG A 5 39.10 -25.25 2.19
N LEU A 6 38.93 -26.27 3.01
CA LEU A 6 37.65 -26.93 3.22
C LEU A 6 36.67 -25.81 3.69
N THR A 7 35.91 -25.26 2.75
CA THR A 7 34.85 -24.32 3.09
C THR A 7 33.88 -25.06 3.98
N SER A 8 33.81 -24.67 5.25
CA SER A 8 32.88 -25.31 6.18
C SER A 8 31.44 -25.16 5.64
N LEU A 9 30.58 -26.15 5.86
CA LEU A 9 29.16 -26.11 5.48
C LEU A 9 28.52 -24.81 5.95
N ARG A 10 28.92 -24.29 7.12
CA ARG A 10 28.49 -23.00 7.66
C ARG A 10 28.87 -21.84 6.74
N SER A 11 30.05 -21.83 6.15
CA SER A 11 30.47 -20.75 5.23
C SER A 11 29.66 -20.77 3.93
N VAL A 12 29.35 -21.97 3.39
CA VAL A 12 28.52 -22.11 2.20
C VAL A 12 27.10 -21.64 2.47
N LEU A 13 26.54 -22.01 3.61
CA LEU A 13 25.18 -21.61 4.03
C LEU A 13 25.10 -20.10 4.24
N LEU A 14 26.10 -19.50 4.88
CA LEU A 14 26.16 -18.06 5.10
C LEU A 14 26.25 -17.30 3.77
N GLN A 15 27.10 -17.75 2.85
CA GLN A 15 27.20 -17.14 1.52
C GLN A 15 25.86 -17.23 0.73
N TYR A 16 25.16 -18.35 0.86
CA TYR A 16 23.82 -18.50 0.27
C TYR A 16 22.84 -17.49 0.85
N LEU A 17 22.74 -17.39 2.17
CA LEU A 17 21.85 -16.45 2.84
C LEU A 17 22.12 -15.00 2.43
N VAL A 18 23.40 -14.60 2.42
CA VAL A 18 23.81 -13.25 2.02
C VAL A 18 23.45 -12.98 0.56
N ARG A 19 23.71 -13.91 -0.35
CA ARG A 19 23.38 -13.74 -1.78
C ARG A 19 21.86 -13.65 -2.00
N THR A 20 21.09 -14.50 -1.30
CA THR A 20 19.62 -14.47 -1.41
C THR A 20 19.07 -13.16 -0.85
N ALA A 21 19.54 -12.73 0.32
CA ALA A 21 19.14 -11.45 0.89
C ALA A 21 19.46 -10.26 -0.04
N LEU A 22 20.66 -10.26 -0.63
CA LEU A 22 21.07 -9.22 -1.59
C LEU A 22 20.21 -9.25 -2.85
N ALA A 23 19.88 -10.43 -3.39
CA ALA A 23 19.01 -10.57 -4.54
C ALA A 23 17.59 -10.05 -4.23
N CYS A 24 17.02 -10.40 -3.08
CA CYS A 24 15.73 -9.91 -2.64
C CYS A 24 15.72 -8.37 -2.46
N LEU A 25 16.79 -7.82 -1.87
CA LEU A 25 16.94 -6.37 -1.71
C LEU A 25 16.99 -5.65 -3.08
N LEU A 26 17.78 -6.17 -4.02
CA LEU A 26 17.86 -5.59 -5.36
C LEU A 26 16.52 -5.65 -6.10
N VAL A 27 15.79 -6.76 -5.99
CA VAL A 27 14.45 -6.90 -6.57
C VAL A 27 13.48 -5.91 -5.93
N ALA A 28 13.48 -5.77 -4.59
CA ALA A 28 12.61 -4.85 -3.88
C ALA A 28 12.91 -3.39 -4.25
N VAL A 29 14.17 -2.98 -4.25
CA VAL A 29 14.58 -1.61 -4.62
C VAL A 29 14.26 -1.34 -6.09
N GLY A 30 14.57 -2.26 -7.00
CA GLY A 30 14.27 -2.15 -8.42
C GLY A 30 12.77 -2.01 -8.67
N TRP A 31 11.95 -2.82 -7.98
CA TRP A 31 10.49 -2.73 -8.07
C TRP A 31 9.95 -1.39 -7.59
N LEU A 32 10.44 -0.89 -6.44
CA LEU A 32 10.06 0.43 -5.93
C LEU A 32 10.43 1.56 -6.89
N LEU A 33 11.61 1.51 -7.50
CA LEU A 33 12.03 2.51 -8.49
C LEU A 33 11.13 2.48 -9.73
N VAL A 34 10.83 1.30 -10.27
CA VAL A 34 9.90 1.14 -11.41
C VAL A 34 8.53 1.70 -11.06
N LEU A 35 8.03 1.39 -9.86
CA LEU A 35 6.75 1.90 -9.38
C LEU A 35 6.72 3.43 -9.31
N LEU A 36 7.73 4.03 -8.68
CA LEU A 36 7.82 5.49 -8.57
C LEU A 36 7.88 6.17 -9.94
N LEU A 37 8.71 5.67 -10.86
CA LEU A 37 8.82 6.20 -12.20
C LEU A 37 7.51 6.04 -12.97
N TRP A 38 6.81 4.93 -12.80
CA TRP A 38 5.54 4.71 -13.47
C TRP A 38 4.45 5.64 -12.94
N ILE A 39 4.32 5.81 -11.63
CA ILE A 39 3.36 6.76 -11.04
C ILE A 39 3.62 8.17 -11.54
N GLN A 40 4.88 8.60 -11.57
CA GLN A 40 5.23 9.97 -11.97
C GLN A 40 5.03 10.25 -13.46
N ASN A 41 5.27 9.26 -14.34
CA ASN A 41 5.31 9.49 -15.78
C ASN A 41 4.04 9.02 -16.52
N SER A 42 3.19 8.19 -15.90
CA SER A 42 2.03 7.63 -16.62
C SER A 42 0.89 8.62 -16.81
N GLY A 43 0.78 9.65 -15.97
CA GLY A 43 -0.40 10.54 -15.95
C GLY A 43 -1.71 9.85 -15.52
N LEU A 44 -1.66 8.55 -15.24
CA LEU A 44 -2.84 7.75 -14.84
C LEU A 44 -3.23 7.95 -13.38
N PHE A 45 -2.34 8.53 -12.59
CA PHE A 45 -2.49 8.61 -11.14
C PHE A 45 -2.33 10.05 -10.65
N LEU A 46 -3.09 10.38 -9.61
CA LEU A 46 -2.92 11.63 -8.87
C LEU A 46 -1.95 11.41 -7.69
N PRO A 47 -1.33 12.49 -7.18
CA PRO A 47 -0.50 12.41 -5.98
C PRO A 47 -1.26 11.82 -4.78
N ALA A 48 -0.58 11.06 -3.93
CA ALA A 48 -1.20 10.40 -2.78
C ALA A 48 -1.85 11.37 -1.77
N ASN A 49 -1.42 12.63 -1.74
CA ASN A 49 -1.98 13.66 -0.87
C ASN A 49 -3.12 14.46 -1.53
N GLN A 50 -3.50 14.15 -2.75
CA GLN A 50 -4.52 14.91 -3.49
C GLN A 50 -5.87 14.93 -2.76
N ALA A 51 -6.31 13.77 -2.25
CA ALA A 51 -7.56 13.67 -1.50
C ALA A 51 -7.53 14.49 -0.20
N ALA A 52 -6.39 14.50 0.51
CA ALA A 52 -6.21 15.30 1.70
C ALA A 52 -6.30 16.81 1.40
N GLN A 53 -5.64 17.25 0.33
CA GLN A 53 -5.68 18.66 -0.11
C GLN A 53 -7.08 19.08 -0.55
N ALA A 54 -7.78 18.21 -1.28
CA ALA A 54 -9.16 18.46 -1.70
C ALA A 54 -10.10 18.60 -0.50
N CYS A 55 -10.01 17.69 0.48
CA CYS A 55 -10.81 17.78 1.71
C CYS A 55 -10.45 19.00 2.56
N GLN A 56 -9.16 19.36 2.64
CA GLN A 56 -8.75 20.57 3.35
C GLN A 56 -9.33 21.83 2.70
N LYS A 57 -9.25 21.92 1.38
CA LYS A 57 -9.84 23.04 0.64
C LYS A 57 -11.37 23.10 0.83
N ALA A 58 -12.05 21.96 0.76
CA ALA A 58 -13.48 21.89 1.01
C ALA A 58 -13.84 22.37 2.41
N ALA A 59 -13.10 21.93 3.44
CA ALA A 59 -13.35 22.30 4.83
C ALA A 59 -13.09 23.78 5.13
N GLN A 60 -12.13 24.40 4.46
CA GLN A 60 -11.71 25.79 4.74
C GLN A 60 -12.45 26.82 3.88
N ASP A 61 -12.66 26.52 2.60
CA ASP A 61 -13.10 27.50 1.61
C ASP A 61 -14.54 27.33 1.17
N VAL A 62 -15.05 26.07 1.16
CA VAL A 62 -16.35 25.74 0.57
C VAL A 62 -17.43 25.58 1.65
N LEU A 63 -17.22 24.67 2.59
CA LEU A 63 -18.22 24.30 3.59
C LEU A 63 -18.61 25.44 4.55
N PRO A 64 -17.72 26.34 4.99
CA PRO A 64 -18.10 27.45 5.87
C PRO A 64 -19.08 28.45 5.23
N GLY A 65 -19.18 28.46 3.89
CA GLY A 65 -20.15 29.29 3.15
C GLY A 65 -21.52 28.66 2.97
N MET A 66 -21.72 27.40 3.36
CA MET A 66 -22.94 26.62 3.14
C MET A 66 -23.78 26.46 4.41
N THR A 67 -25.05 26.11 4.20
CA THR A 67 -25.98 25.58 5.22
C THR A 67 -26.41 24.19 4.80
N ALA A 68 -27.07 23.43 5.67
CA ALA A 68 -27.65 22.13 5.30
C ALA A 68 -28.61 22.23 4.10
N ALA A 69 -29.36 23.32 4.01
CA ALA A 69 -30.31 23.56 2.92
C ALA A 69 -29.64 23.95 1.58
N THR A 70 -28.45 24.54 1.64
CA THR A 70 -27.70 24.97 0.44
C THR A 70 -26.51 24.06 0.15
N PHE A 71 -26.41 22.94 0.86
CA PHE A 71 -25.34 21.98 0.67
C PHE A 71 -25.42 21.36 -0.72
N ASP A 72 -24.32 21.50 -1.47
CA ASP A 72 -24.20 21.02 -2.83
C ASP A 72 -22.93 20.15 -2.95
N GLU A 73 -23.14 18.86 -3.06
CA GLU A 73 -22.03 17.88 -3.17
C GLU A 73 -21.18 18.07 -4.43
N THR A 74 -21.73 18.69 -5.48
CA THR A 74 -20.98 18.93 -6.73
C THR A 74 -19.84 19.92 -6.58
N GLN A 75 -19.84 20.71 -5.50
CA GLN A 75 -18.77 21.63 -5.14
C GLN A 75 -17.61 20.94 -4.39
N LEU A 76 -17.83 19.70 -3.95
CA LEU A 76 -16.78 18.89 -3.34
C LEU A 76 -16.03 18.10 -4.43
N ASP A 77 -14.74 17.94 -4.25
CA ASP A 77 -13.95 17.07 -5.11
C ASP A 77 -14.43 15.61 -4.97
N SER A 78 -14.47 14.89 -6.07
CA SER A 78 -14.88 13.48 -6.12
C SER A 78 -14.00 12.53 -5.27
N LEU A 79 -12.85 13.01 -4.79
CA LEU A 79 -11.98 12.29 -3.85
C LEU A 79 -12.43 12.45 -2.39
N CYS A 80 -13.33 13.41 -2.11
CA CYS A 80 -13.84 13.66 -0.77
C CYS A 80 -15.09 12.81 -0.53
N ARG A 81 -15.01 11.93 0.48
CA ARG A 81 -16.22 11.33 1.04
C ARG A 81 -16.73 12.22 2.15
N TYR A 82 -18.04 12.37 2.26
CA TYR A 82 -18.64 13.22 3.28
C TYR A 82 -19.81 12.54 3.99
N ALA A 83 -20.04 12.96 5.23
CA ALA A 83 -21.27 12.74 5.95
C ALA A 83 -21.71 14.02 6.66
N LEU A 84 -22.92 14.48 6.40
CA LEU A 84 -23.51 15.68 6.97
C LEU A 84 -24.38 15.28 8.17
N PHE A 85 -24.10 15.86 9.33
CA PHE A 85 -24.80 15.58 10.59
C PHE A 85 -25.57 16.80 11.04
N ALA A 86 -26.78 16.59 11.56
CA ALA A 86 -27.69 17.67 11.99
C ALA A 86 -27.08 18.58 13.08
N ALA A 87 -26.22 18.04 13.95
CA ALA A 87 -25.54 18.80 14.98
C ALA A 87 -24.20 18.12 15.38
N PRO A 88 -23.30 18.82 16.11
CA PRO A 88 -21.99 18.26 16.51
C PRO A 88 -22.10 16.91 17.25
N ASP A 89 -23.12 16.74 18.10
CA ASP A 89 -23.30 15.55 18.93
C ASP A 89 -24.40 14.61 18.38
N SER A 90 -25.02 14.98 17.25
CA SER A 90 -26.07 14.17 16.63
C SER A 90 -25.49 12.96 15.89
N SER A 91 -26.16 11.83 16.01
CA SER A 91 -25.94 10.65 15.17
C SER A 91 -26.82 10.67 13.89
N GLU A 92 -27.70 11.65 13.76
CA GLU A 92 -28.57 11.81 12.60
C GLU A 92 -27.77 12.29 11.40
N VAL A 93 -27.76 11.48 10.34
CA VAL A 93 -27.09 11.77 9.07
C VAL A 93 -28.13 12.36 8.11
N LEU A 94 -27.91 13.60 7.69
CA LEU A 94 -28.77 14.33 6.75
C LEU A 94 -28.47 13.93 5.30
N ALA A 95 -27.18 13.81 4.96
CA ALA A 95 -26.72 13.41 3.64
C ALA A 95 -25.33 12.77 3.73
N THR A 96 -25.04 11.85 2.82
CA THR A 96 -23.72 11.19 2.73
C THR A 96 -23.51 10.57 1.35
N ASN A 97 -22.24 10.58 0.88
CA ASN A 97 -21.79 9.78 -0.25
C ASN A 97 -20.95 8.57 0.19
N MET A 98 -20.86 8.32 1.50
CA MET A 98 -20.17 7.15 2.07
C MET A 98 -21.03 5.90 1.91
N ASP A 99 -20.40 4.77 1.59
CA ASP A 99 -21.05 3.46 1.76
C ASP A 99 -21.24 3.13 3.25
N ALA A 100 -22.05 2.11 3.53
CA ALA A 100 -22.38 1.72 4.90
C ALA A 100 -21.15 1.43 5.77
N GLY A 101 -20.12 0.81 5.19
CA GLY A 101 -18.89 0.49 5.92
C GLY A 101 -18.06 1.73 6.25
N HIS A 102 -17.97 2.69 5.33
CA HIS A 102 -17.28 3.97 5.57
C HIS A 102 -18.04 4.84 6.57
N LEU A 103 -19.35 4.91 6.44
CA LEU A 103 -20.21 5.67 7.35
C LEU A 103 -20.12 5.12 8.79
N GLN A 104 -20.17 3.80 8.97
CA GLN A 104 -20.01 3.20 10.28
C GLN A 104 -18.67 3.58 10.92
N ARG A 105 -17.57 3.48 10.18
CA ARG A 105 -16.24 3.88 10.67
C ARG A 105 -16.14 5.37 11.00
N ALA A 106 -16.80 6.20 10.19
CA ALA A 106 -16.90 7.64 10.44
C ALA A 106 -17.64 7.93 11.77
N MET A 107 -18.74 7.24 12.04
CA MET A 107 -19.48 7.35 13.28
C MET A 107 -18.68 6.85 14.49
N GLU A 108 -17.97 5.73 14.35
CA GLU A 108 -17.08 5.20 15.38
C GLU A 108 -15.93 6.19 15.69
N ASN A 109 -15.35 6.80 14.67
CA ASN A 109 -14.32 7.84 14.85
C ASN A 109 -14.84 9.05 15.62
N ARG A 110 -16.05 9.55 15.31
CA ARG A 110 -16.70 10.64 16.07
C ARG A 110 -16.92 10.31 17.53
N GLN A 111 -17.15 9.04 17.86
CA GLN A 111 -17.32 8.55 19.23
C GLN A 111 -15.97 8.30 19.95
N GLY A 112 -14.83 8.64 19.32
CA GLY A 112 -13.50 8.35 19.85
C GLY A 112 -13.12 6.87 19.86
N LYS A 113 -13.90 6.03 19.18
CA LYS A 113 -13.66 4.59 19.07
C LYS A 113 -12.79 4.31 17.84
N THR A 114 -11.50 4.57 17.95
CA THR A 114 -10.55 4.25 16.87
C THR A 114 -10.26 2.75 16.92
N ARG A 115 -10.80 1.97 15.98
CA ARG A 115 -10.39 0.58 15.76
C ARG A 115 -9.37 0.51 14.65
N TRP A 116 -8.31 -0.24 14.90
CA TRP A 116 -7.34 -0.55 13.86
C TRP A 116 -7.99 -1.52 12.86
N HIS A 117 -8.07 -1.10 11.59
CA HIS A 117 -8.58 -1.94 10.51
C HIS A 117 -7.42 -2.33 9.59
N PHE A 118 -7.43 -3.56 9.12
CA PHE A 118 -6.51 -4.00 8.08
C PHE A 118 -6.84 -3.23 6.79
N GLY A 119 -5.92 -2.42 6.30
CA GLY A 119 -6.13 -1.61 5.10
C GLY A 119 -5.57 -0.19 5.27
N TYR A 120 -6.06 0.73 4.44
CA TYR A 120 -5.63 2.12 4.49
C TYR A 120 -6.11 2.80 5.77
N THR A 121 -5.22 3.58 6.37
CA THR A 121 -5.61 4.47 7.47
C THR A 121 -6.54 5.54 6.91
N GLN A 122 -7.77 5.57 7.41
CA GLN A 122 -8.74 6.59 7.05
C GLN A 122 -8.53 7.82 7.93
N TYR A 123 -8.54 8.96 7.30
CA TYR A 123 -8.39 10.25 7.94
C TYR A 123 -9.69 11.01 7.86
N TYR A 124 -9.98 11.78 8.89
CA TYR A 124 -11.22 12.52 9.04
C TYR A 124 -10.93 13.99 9.33
N MET A 125 -11.72 14.86 8.74
CA MET A 125 -11.70 16.29 8.96
C MET A 125 -13.13 16.78 9.18
N THR A 126 -13.33 17.63 10.17
CA THR A 126 -14.66 18.14 10.52
C THR A 126 -14.74 19.62 10.17
N SER A 127 -15.79 20.04 9.50
CA SER A 127 -16.10 21.45 9.25
C SER A 127 -17.52 21.74 9.71
N LYS A 128 -17.72 22.95 10.26
CA LYS A 128 -19.05 23.42 10.63
C LYS A 128 -19.61 24.32 9.53
N LEU A 129 -20.87 24.11 9.18
CA LEU A 129 -21.64 24.95 8.29
C LEU A 129 -22.20 26.16 9.05
N GLN A 130 -22.74 27.16 8.32
CA GLN A 130 -23.26 28.40 8.92
C GLN A 130 -24.42 28.18 9.88
N ASP A 131 -25.25 27.17 9.65
CA ASP A 131 -26.41 26.81 10.48
C ASP A 131 -26.08 25.89 11.68
N GLY A 132 -24.80 25.61 11.91
CA GLY A 132 -24.35 24.73 12.99
C GLY A 132 -24.33 23.24 12.63
N THR A 133 -24.80 22.87 11.44
CA THR A 133 -24.64 21.53 10.87
C THR A 133 -23.17 21.17 10.73
N VAL A 134 -22.82 19.90 10.89
CA VAL A 134 -21.42 19.43 10.85
C VAL A 134 -21.23 18.51 9.67
N CYS A 135 -20.28 18.86 8.82
CA CYS A 135 -19.81 17.98 7.76
C CYS A 135 -18.52 17.27 8.19
N LEU A 136 -18.54 15.95 8.19
CA LEU A 136 -17.38 15.11 8.37
C LEU A 136 -16.86 14.68 6.98
N LEU A 137 -15.66 15.10 6.66
CA LEU A 137 -14.95 14.70 5.46
C LEU A 137 -14.03 13.52 5.77
N GLN A 138 -14.00 12.56 4.88
CA GLN A 138 -13.11 11.40 4.96
C GLN A 138 -12.23 11.34 3.71
N PHE A 139 -10.96 11.02 3.91
CA PHE A 139 -10.00 10.78 2.84
C PHE A 139 -9.01 9.69 3.22
N ASP A 140 -8.42 9.08 2.21
CA ASP A 140 -7.37 8.07 2.34
C ASP A 140 -6.08 8.61 1.73
N TYR A 141 -4.93 8.30 2.32
CA TYR A 141 -3.64 8.49 1.65
C TYR A 141 -3.41 7.32 0.70
N ALA A 142 -4.10 7.35 -0.42
CA ALA A 142 -3.96 6.40 -1.52
C ALA A 142 -3.53 7.16 -2.77
N VAL A 143 -3.00 6.43 -3.74
CA VAL A 143 -2.69 6.96 -5.08
C VAL A 143 -3.92 6.72 -5.95
N PRO A 144 -4.82 7.72 -6.10
CA PRO A 144 -6.05 7.53 -6.84
C PRO A 144 -5.81 7.60 -8.35
N TYR A 145 -6.64 6.92 -9.11
CA TYR A 145 -6.67 7.11 -10.56
C TYR A 145 -7.08 8.55 -10.90
N ALA A 146 -6.41 9.14 -11.92
CA ALA A 146 -6.74 10.49 -12.39
C ALA A 146 -8.16 10.53 -12.97
N ASP A 147 -8.52 9.49 -13.74
CA ASP A 147 -9.88 9.34 -14.28
C ASP A 147 -10.84 8.80 -13.20
N PRO A 148 -11.88 9.55 -12.82
CA PRO A 148 -12.89 9.10 -11.86
C PRO A 148 -13.62 7.82 -12.29
N ALA A 149 -13.80 7.57 -13.60
CA ALA A 149 -14.49 6.38 -14.12
C ALA A 149 -13.72 5.08 -13.80
N LEU A 150 -12.43 5.16 -13.61
CA LEU A 150 -11.59 4.00 -13.25
C LEU A 150 -11.64 3.69 -11.76
N ARG A 151 -12.01 4.66 -10.92
CA ARG A 151 -12.12 4.50 -9.47
C ARG A 151 -13.30 3.57 -9.15
N GLY A 152 -13.07 2.51 -8.43
CA GLY A 152 -14.10 1.53 -8.08
C GLY A 152 -14.33 0.42 -9.11
N VAL A 153 -13.87 0.57 -10.35
CA VAL A 153 -13.89 -0.48 -11.37
C VAL A 153 -12.57 -1.25 -11.38
N LEU A 154 -11.46 -0.53 -11.32
CA LEU A 154 -10.13 -1.14 -11.24
C LEU A 154 -9.74 -1.39 -9.78
N PRO A 155 -9.03 -2.48 -9.53
CA PRO A 155 -8.50 -2.74 -8.20
C PRO A 155 -7.54 -1.61 -7.81
N ASP A 156 -7.50 -1.35 -6.52
CA ASP A 156 -6.61 -0.36 -5.94
C ASP A 156 -5.14 -0.66 -6.31
N MET A 157 -4.49 0.36 -6.85
CA MET A 157 -3.15 0.26 -7.38
C MET A 157 -2.14 -0.26 -6.35
N GLN A 158 -2.25 0.16 -5.10
CA GLN A 158 -1.33 -0.28 -4.04
C GLN A 158 -1.46 -1.78 -3.80
N THR A 159 -2.69 -2.30 -3.80
CA THR A 159 -2.94 -3.75 -3.64
C THR A 159 -2.33 -4.54 -4.79
N VAL A 160 -2.52 -4.10 -6.04
CA VAL A 160 -1.94 -4.76 -7.22
C VAL A 160 -0.41 -4.80 -7.12
N HIS A 161 0.21 -3.66 -6.75
CA HIS A 161 1.67 -3.57 -6.63
C HIS A 161 2.23 -4.38 -5.47
N CYS A 162 1.53 -4.45 -4.33
CA CYS A 162 1.91 -5.33 -3.23
C CYS A 162 1.91 -6.80 -3.66
N ILE A 163 0.86 -7.25 -4.36
CA ILE A 163 0.77 -8.62 -4.87
C ILE A 163 1.91 -8.90 -5.86
N LEU A 164 2.12 -8.03 -6.85
CA LEU A 164 3.21 -8.19 -7.82
C LEU A 164 4.59 -8.16 -7.16
N GLY A 165 4.81 -7.27 -6.21
CA GLY A 165 6.05 -7.20 -5.43
C GLY A 165 6.33 -8.48 -4.65
N ILE A 166 5.31 -9.05 -3.99
CA ILE A 166 5.41 -10.33 -3.29
C ILE A 166 5.75 -11.46 -4.26
N LEU A 167 5.07 -11.53 -5.42
CA LEU A 167 5.35 -12.54 -6.44
C LEU A 167 6.77 -12.45 -6.97
N LEU A 168 7.30 -11.25 -7.20
CA LEU A 168 8.69 -11.03 -7.60
C LEU A 168 9.68 -11.47 -6.53
N LEU A 169 9.42 -11.18 -5.26
CA LEU A 169 10.26 -11.62 -4.14
C LEU A 169 10.25 -13.14 -4.01
N VAL A 170 9.09 -13.78 -4.09
CA VAL A 170 8.97 -15.25 -4.08
C VAL A 170 9.76 -15.84 -5.25
N GLY A 171 9.61 -15.28 -6.45
CA GLY A 171 10.37 -15.68 -7.63
C GLY A 171 11.89 -15.59 -7.43
N ALA A 172 12.37 -14.49 -6.82
CA ALA A 172 13.78 -14.30 -6.50
C ALA A 172 14.31 -15.35 -5.51
N VAL A 173 13.53 -15.67 -4.48
CA VAL A 173 13.88 -16.72 -3.51
C VAL A 173 13.93 -18.10 -4.18
N VAL A 174 12.90 -18.46 -4.94
CA VAL A 174 12.84 -19.74 -5.66
C VAL A 174 14.02 -19.87 -6.63
N TRP A 175 14.30 -18.84 -7.42
CA TRP A 175 15.42 -18.83 -8.35
C TRP A 175 16.77 -18.99 -7.64
N SER A 176 16.98 -18.25 -6.54
CA SER A 176 18.20 -18.32 -5.72
C SER A 176 18.38 -19.73 -5.14
N THR A 177 17.30 -20.32 -4.59
CA THR A 177 17.32 -21.67 -4.02
C THR A 177 17.63 -22.72 -5.08
N HIS A 178 17.01 -22.63 -6.24
CA HIS A 178 17.26 -23.56 -7.34
C HIS A 178 18.71 -23.49 -7.85
N ARG A 179 19.25 -22.29 -8.01
CA ARG A 179 20.65 -22.08 -8.41
C ARG A 179 21.62 -22.66 -7.39
N THR A 180 21.36 -22.46 -6.10
CA THR A 180 22.21 -23.00 -5.03
C THR A 180 22.12 -24.51 -4.92
N GLY A 181 20.92 -25.07 -5.06
CA GLY A 181 20.71 -26.53 -5.10
C GLY A 181 21.55 -27.18 -6.19
N ARG A 182 21.52 -26.64 -7.42
CA ARG A 182 22.35 -27.15 -8.53
C ARG A 182 23.85 -27.06 -8.23
N PHE A 183 24.30 -26.01 -7.55
CA PHE A 183 25.68 -25.87 -7.17
C PHE A 183 26.10 -26.94 -6.14
N LEU A 184 25.29 -27.14 -5.10
CA LEU A 184 25.54 -28.14 -4.05
C LEU A 184 25.54 -29.57 -4.62
N THR A 185 24.62 -29.89 -5.50
CA THR A 185 24.58 -31.22 -6.17
C THR A 185 25.86 -31.48 -6.94
N ARG A 186 26.32 -30.51 -7.74
CA ARG A 186 27.56 -30.65 -8.51
C ARG A 186 28.80 -30.82 -7.64
N GLU A 187 28.87 -30.10 -6.51
CA GLU A 187 29.99 -30.25 -5.57
C GLU A 187 29.96 -31.59 -4.82
N SER A 188 28.77 -32.09 -4.45
CA SER A 188 28.63 -33.40 -3.83
C SER A 188 29.03 -34.54 -4.79
N GLU A 189 28.62 -34.44 -6.07
CA GLU A 189 29.02 -35.39 -7.10
C GLU A 189 30.56 -35.43 -7.27
N LYS A 190 31.24 -34.28 -7.30
CA LYS A 190 32.70 -34.20 -7.37
C LYS A 190 33.37 -34.84 -6.16
N LEU A 191 32.84 -34.62 -4.96
CA LEU A 191 33.37 -35.20 -3.73
C LEU A 191 33.19 -36.73 -3.72
N THR A 192 32.04 -37.22 -4.16
CA THR A 192 31.73 -38.65 -4.30
C THR A 192 32.70 -39.30 -5.28
N ALA A 193 32.89 -38.69 -6.46
CA ALA A 193 33.81 -39.20 -7.47
C ALA A 193 35.28 -39.22 -6.95
N ALA A 194 35.70 -38.19 -6.24
CA ALA A 194 37.03 -38.14 -5.64
C ALA A 194 37.23 -39.22 -4.55
N ALA A 195 36.22 -39.47 -3.72
CA ALA A 195 36.25 -40.51 -2.71
C ALA A 195 36.34 -41.91 -3.33
N GLN A 196 35.60 -42.16 -4.41
CA GLN A 196 35.66 -43.41 -5.15
C GLN A 196 37.01 -43.66 -5.86
N ALA A 197 37.65 -42.57 -6.32
CA ALA A 197 38.99 -42.68 -6.94
C ALA A 197 40.10 -42.99 -5.93
N VAL A 198 39.93 -42.62 -4.67
CA VAL A 198 40.89 -42.92 -3.58
C VAL A 198 40.69 -44.38 -3.04
N ALA A 199 39.48 -44.91 -3.16
CA ALA A 199 39.13 -46.24 -2.67
C ALA A 199 39.48 -47.39 -3.68
N ARG A 200 39.97 -47.05 -4.87
CA ARG A 200 40.52 -47.97 -5.88
C ARG A 200 42.05 -47.96 -5.84
#